data_be2c8531fc7cba215a351edf4be59049
#
_entry.id   be2c8531fc7cba215a351edf4be59049
#
_cell.length_a   1.000
_cell.length_b   1.000
_cell.length_c   1.000
_cell.angle_alpha   90.00
_cell.angle_beta   90.00
_cell.angle_gamma   90.00
#
_symmetry.space_group_name_H-M   'P 1'
#
loop_
_entity.id
_entity.type
_entity.pdbx_description
1 polymer ?
#
loop_
_entity_poly.entity_id
_entity_poly.type
_entity_poly.pdbx_seq_one_letter_code
_entity_poly.pdbx_strand_id
1 'polypeptide(L)'
;SEVRIPRGGEYKVVLPDGTIVWLNAESSLRFPTLFTGKERKVYAKGELYFDVKHDDTKPFIVEVEKDYSVRVLGTEFNLRAYSGFPVVTTLVEGKVKVNDQDIVAGEQAVYSKNDGKTTVRQVEVEQYVAWQEGTFVFRNERLENVMKTLGRWYGVEFHFIDERAKEIRIGARFGRYDDMQPIVDMIKKTNLVEVLQTNRCLYISEKK
;
A
#
# COMPACT_ATOMS: atom_id res chain seq x y z
N SER A 1 -1.93 -0.57 22.46
CA SER A 1 -1.39 -1.73 21.67
C SER A 1 -0.71 -1.22 20.42
N GLU A 2 0.31 -1.94 19.97
CA GLU A 2 0.98 -1.69 18.70
C GLU A 2 1.29 -3.04 18.03
N VAL A 3 1.00 -3.12 16.73
CA VAL A 3 1.36 -4.24 15.86
C VAL A 3 2.36 -3.73 14.84
N ARG A 4 3.49 -4.43 14.66
CA ARG A 4 4.53 -4.11 13.67
C ARG A 4 4.83 -5.33 12.84
N ILE A 5 4.83 -5.14 11.53
CA ILE A 5 5.06 -6.19 10.55
C ILE A 5 6.43 -5.99 9.89
N PRO A 6 7.31 -7.00 9.94
CA PRO A 6 8.59 -6.95 9.25
C PRO A 6 8.44 -7.11 7.74
N ARG A 7 9.54 -7.04 7.01
CA ARG A 7 9.61 -7.48 5.60
C ARG A 7 9.20 -8.94 5.49
N GLY A 8 8.50 -9.28 4.43
CA GLY A 8 8.02 -10.64 4.17
C GLY A 8 6.87 -11.08 5.07
N GLY A 9 6.32 -10.19 5.90
CA GLY A 9 5.22 -10.48 6.80
C GLY A 9 3.92 -9.79 6.39
N GLU A 10 2.84 -10.32 6.90
CA GLU A 10 1.51 -9.71 6.86
C GLU A 10 0.73 -10.12 8.11
N TYR A 11 -0.28 -9.36 8.46
CA TYR A 11 -1.13 -9.67 9.60
C TYR A 11 -2.52 -9.10 9.45
N LYS A 12 -3.51 -9.80 9.95
CA LYS A 12 -4.90 -9.34 10.07
C LYS A 12 -5.24 -9.17 11.53
N VAL A 13 -5.72 -8.00 11.92
CA VAL A 13 -6.13 -7.69 13.29
C VAL A 13 -7.58 -7.22 13.32
N VAL A 14 -8.31 -7.62 14.36
CA VAL A 14 -9.65 -7.10 14.67
C VAL A 14 -9.50 -6.13 15.84
N LEU A 15 -9.94 -4.89 15.64
CA LEU A 15 -9.89 -3.83 16.65
C LEU A 15 -11.04 -3.96 17.66
N PRO A 16 -10.98 -3.25 18.81
CA PRO A 16 -11.99 -3.35 19.87
C PRO A 16 -13.43 -2.99 19.46
N ASP A 17 -13.60 -2.22 18.38
CA ASP A 17 -14.89 -1.84 17.82
C ASP A 17 -15.42 -2.82 16.76
N GLY A 18 -14.63 -3.85 16.40
CA GLY A 18 -14.92 -4.81 15.36
C GLY A 18 -14.40 -4.42 13.98
N THR A 19 -13.73 -3.27 13.83
CA THR A 19 -13.00 -2.90 12.60
C THR A 19 -11.92 -3.92 12.30
N ILE A 20 -11.81 -4.33 11.04
CA ILE A 20 -10.78 -5.27 10.58
C ILE A 20 -9.70 -4.51 9.83
N VAL A 21 -8.44 -4.79 10.14
CA VAL A 21 -7.30 -4.17 9.48
C VAL A 21 -6.32 -5.24 9.01
N TRP A 22 -5.98 -5.24 7.72
CA TRP A 22 -4.86 -6.02 7.19
C TRP A 22 -3.62 -5.13 7.11
N LEU A 23 -2.51 -5.61 7.61
CA LEU A 23 -1.22 -4.94 7.56
C LEU A 23 -0.30 -5.67 6.59
N ASN A 24 0.24 -4.93 5.62
CA ASN A 24 1.23 -5.42 4.66
C ASN A 24 2.64 -5.40 5.25
N ALA A 25 3.62 -5.92 4.52
CA ALA A 25 5.03 -5.90 4.90
C ALA A 25 5.54 -4.47 5.22
N GLU A 26 6.42 -4.36 6.21
CA GLU A 26 6.99 -3.08 6.69
C GLU A 26 5.93 -2.07 7.17
N SER A 27 4.86 -2.57 7.78
CA SER A 27 3.75 -1.73 8.26
C SER A 27 3.59 -1.79 9.77
N SER A 28 2.95 -0.78 10.33
CA SER A 28 2.58 -0.78 11.74
C SER A 28 1.25 -0.07 11.98
N LEU A 29 0.55 -0.54 13.01
CA LEU A 29 -0.71 0.04 13.50
C LEU A 29 -0.65 0.16 15.02
N ARG A 30 -0.88 1.37 15.53
CA ARG A 30 -1.04 1.63 16.96
C ARG A 30 -2.48 2.05 17.26
N PHE A 31 -3.10 1.41 18.22
CA PHE A 31 -4.49 1.61 18.61
C PHE A 31 -4.68 1.41 20.11
N PRO A 32 -5.69 2.03 20.75
CA PRO A 32 -6.00 1.84 22.16
C PRO A 32 -6.64 0.46 22.40
N THR A 33 -6.61 -0.02 23.63
CA THR A 33 -7.31 -1.25 24.04
C THR A 33 -8.83 -1.09 24.04
N LEU A 34 -9.31 0.16 24.19
CA LEU A 34 -10.72 0.55 24.09
C LEU A 34 -10.81 1.97 23.51
N PHE A 35 -11.78 2.22 22.68
CA PHE A 35 -12.09 3.55 22.17
C PHE A 35 -13.05 4.26 23.16
N THR A 36 -12.51 4.95 24.15
CA THR A 36 -13.30 5.62 25.20
C THR A 36 -13.73 7.05 24.87
N GLY A 37 -13.04 7.71 23.94
CA GLY A 37 -13.33 9.08 23.53
C GLY A 37 -14.50 9.22 22.55
N LYS A 38 -14.66 10.44 22.00
CA LYS A 38 -15.66 10.76 20.97
C LYS A 38 -15.28 10.25 19.57
N GLU A 39 -14.06 9.76 19.41
CA GLU A 39 -13.50 9.29 18.15
C GLU A 39 -12.81 7.93 18.37
N ARG A 40 -12.73 7.14 17.29
CA ARG A 40 -11.97 5.89 17.21
C ARG A 40 -10.65 6.18 16.50
N LYS A 41 -9.62 6.58 17.26
CA LYS A 41 -8.35 7.04 16.68
C LYS A 41 -7.29 5.95 16.70
N VAL A 42 -6.63 5.77 15.54
CA VAL A 42 -5.50 4.87 15.34
C VAL A 42 -4.37 5.60 14.59
N TYR A 43 -3.16 5.03 14.67
CA TYR A 43 -1.98 5.58 13.99
C TYR A 43 -1.40 4.50 13.08
N ALA A 44 -1.20 4.82 11.79
CA ALA A 44 -0.78 3.89 10.77
C ALA A 44 0.52 4.32 10.07
N LYS A 45 1.36 3.32 9.71
CA LYS A 45 2.53 3.48 8.83
C LYS A 45 2.63 2.28 7.91
N GLY A 46 3.14 2.49 6.69
CA GLY A 46 3.26 1.44 5.69
C GLY A 46 1.99 1.29 4.86
N GLU A 47 1.58 0.08 4.55
CA GLU A 47 0.39 -0.19 3.76
C GLU A 47 -0.60 -1.03 4.55
N LEU A 48 -1.81 -0.50 4.70
CA LEU A 48 -2.88 -1.11 5.48
C LEU A 48 -4.20 -1.03 4.71
N TYR A 49 -4.96 -2.11 4.75
CA TYR A 49 -6.34 -2.13 4.27
C TYR A 49 -7.27 -2.13 5.47
N PHE A 50 -8.25 -1.24 5.45
CA PHE A 50 -9.24 -1.05 6.51
C PHE A 50 -10.63 -1.43 6.02
N ASP A 51 -11.29 -2.31 6.76
CA ASP A 51 -12.73 -2.54 6.72
C ASP A 51 -13.31 -1.99 8.04
N VAL A 52 -13.74 -0.74 8.00
CA VAL A 52 -14.13 -0.01 9.20
C VAL A 52 -15.58 -0.29 9.56
N LYS A 53 -15.78 -0.79 10.78
CA LYS A 53 -17.12 -1.00 11.36
C LYS A 53 -17.91 0.31 11.36
N HIS A 54 -19.10 0.27 10.77
CA HIS A 54 -19.96 1.46 10.68
C HIS A 54 -20.45 1.95 12.06
N ASP A 55 -20.27 3.25 12.30
CA ASP A 55 -20.79 3.95 13.48
C ASP A 55 -20.90 5.47 13.16
N ASP A 56 -22.12 5.95 12.96
CA ASP A 56 -22.42 7.36 12.65
C ASP A 56 -22.15 8.31 13.83
N THR A 57 -22.11 7.77 15.04
CA THR A 57 -21.97 8.56 16.26
C THR A 57 -20.51 8.77 16.67
N LYS A 58 -19.62 7.89 16.21
CA LYS A 58 -18.22 7.86 16.63
C LYS A 58 -17.26 7.65 15.44
N PRO A 59 -16.81 8.74 14.82
CA PRO A 59 -15.93 8.67 13.66
C PRO A 59 -14.65 7.86 13.93
N PHE A 60 -14.20 7.13 12.90
CA PHE A 60 -12.92 6.45 12.88
C PHE A 60 -11.87 7.33 12.19
N ILE A 61 -10.74 7.54 12.86
CA ILE A 61 -9.68 8.43 12.38
C ILE A 61 -8.37 7.65 12.28
N VAL A 62 -7.78 7.63 11.10
CA VAL A 62 -6.44 7.12 10.88
C VAL A 62 -5.47 8.29 10.75
N GLU A 63 -4.63 8.47 11.75
CA GLU A 63 -3.52 9.43 11.72
C GLU A 63 -2.30 8.74 11.09
N VAL A 64 -1.71 9.37 10.09
CA VAL A 64 -0.51 8.85 9.41
C VAL A 64 0.74 9.60 9.89
N GLU A 65 0.71 10.90 9.74
CA GLU A 65 1.73 11.85 10.16
C GLU A 65 1.02 13.11 10.68
N LYS A 66 1.77 14.11 11.09
CA LYS A 66 1.18 15.34 11.68
C LYS A 66 0.18 16.04 10.76
N ASP A 67 0.34 15.90 9.44
CA ASP A 67 -0.39 16.68 8.45
C ASP A 67 -1.30 15.83 7.55
N TYR A 68 -1.52 14.56 7.89
CA TYR A 68 -2.39 13.68 7.11
C TYR A 68 -3.24 12.78 7.99
N SER A 69 -4.54 12.91 7.83
CA SER A 69 -5.51 12.05 8.47
C SER A 69 -6.63 11.61 7.53
N VAL A 70 -7.16 10.43 7.80
CA VAL A 70 -8.30 9.85 7.08
C VAL A 70 -9.44 9.69 8.08
N ARG A 71 -10.60 10.29 7.79
CA ARG A 71 -11.80 10.26 8.64
C ARG A 71 -12.94 9.56 7.95
N VAL A 72 -13.52 8.55 8.60
CA VAL A 72 -14.61 7.74 8.07
C VAL A 72 -15.66 7.42 9.16
N LEU A 73 -16.85 7.00 8.75
CA LEU A 73 -17.90 6.48 9.64
C LEU A 73 -18.06 4.96 9.52
N GLY A 74 -17.80 4.41 8.34
CA GLY A 74 -17.85 2.99 8.01
C GLY A 74 -17.53 2.85 6.53
N THR A 75 -16.36 2.29 6.21
CA THR A 75 -15.76 2.47 4.89
C THR A 75 -14.68 1.42 4.66
N GLU A 76 -14.57 0.95 3.43
CA GLU A 76 -13.44 0.11 3.00
C GLU A 76 -12.45 0.93 2.17
N PHE A 77 -11.18 0.97 2.59
CA PHE A 77 -10.13 1.72 1.91
C PHE A 77 -8.74 1.14 2.13
N ASN A 78 -7.86 1.34 1.18
CA ASN A 78 -6.43 1.07 1.30
C ASN A 78 -5.66 2.36 1.58
N LEU A 79 -4.82 2.34 2.57
CA LEU A 79 -3.88 3.40 2.92
C LEU A 79 -2.46 2.94 2.66
N ARG A 80 -1.69 3.69 1.87
CA ARG A 80 -0.28 3.46 1.64
C ARG A 80 0.54 4.67 2.06
N ALA A 81 1.29 4.51 3.14
CA ALA A 81 2.01 5.57 3.84
C ALA A 81 3.42 5.12 4.25
N TYR A 82 4.20 4.65 3.30
CA TYR A 82 5.62 4.34 3.52
C TYR A 82 6.46 5.61 3.61
N SER A 83 7.50 5.57 4.45
CA SER A 83 8.43 6.69 4.59
C SER A 83 9.11 7.01 3.24
N GLY A 84 9.27 8.31 2.93
CA GLY A 84 9.90 8.76 1.68
C GLY A 84 8.99 8.72 0.45
N PHE A 85 7.71 8.36 0.60
CA PHE A 85 6.73 8.31 -0.48
C PHE A 85 5.53 9.22 -0.20
N PRO A 86 4.78 9.64 -1.24
CA PRO A 86 3.47 10.25 -1.04
C PRO A 86 2.55 9.34 -0.23
N VAL A 87 1.66 9.93 0.54
CA VAL A 87 0.60 9.17 1.20
C VAL A 87 -0.57 9.00 0.23
N VAL A 88 -1.03 7.77 0.09
CA VAL A 88 -2.06 7.40 -0.88
C VAL A 88 -3.22 6.72 -0.17
N THR A 89 -4.43 7.25 -0.31
CA THR A 89 -5.67 6.63 0.16
C THR A 89 -6.53 6.27 -1.03
N THR A 90 -6.84 4.99 -1.21
CA THR A 90 -7.71 4.47 -2.29
C THR A 90 -9.00 3.98 -1.69
N LEU A 91 -10.12 4.53 -2.13
CA LEU A 91 -11.43 4.22 -1.59
C LEU A 91 -12.10 3.10 -2.38
N VAL A 92 -12.52 2.05 -1.67
CA VAL A 92 -13.24 0.90 -2.21
C VAL A 92 -14.74 1.10 -2.10
N GLU A 93 -15.23 1.39 -0.90
CA GLU A 93 -16.66 1.57 -0.60
C GLU A 93 -16.87 2.66 0.46
N GLY A 94 -17.98 3.39 0.34
CA GLY A 94 -18.39 4.41 1.27
C GLY A 94 -17.92 5.81 0.88
N LYS A 95 -17.65 6.63 1.91
CA LYS A 95 -17.14 8.01 1.78
C LYS A 95 -16.01 8.23 2.77
N VAL A 96 -14.98 8.91 2.33
CA VAL A 96 -13.81 9.22 3.13
C VAL A 96 -13.52 10.70 3.07
N LYS A 97 -13.21 11.29 4.20
CA LYS A 97 -12.61 12.61 4.28
C LYS A 97 -11.10 12.47 4.54
N VAL A 98 -10.32 12.90 3.55
CA VAL A 98 -8.85 12.95 3.62
C VAL A 98 -8.45 14.40 3.87
N ASN A 99 -7.95 14.70 5.06
CA ASN A 99 -7.79 16.08 5.52
C ASN A 99 -9.11 16.86 5.32
N ASP A 100 -9.12 17.85 4.43
CA ASP A 100 -10.32 18.65 4.12
C ASP A 100 -11.01 18.26 2.80
N GLN A 101 -10.59 17.15 2.17
CA GLN A 101 -11.07 16.71 0.86
C GLN A 101 -11.89 15.44 0.96
N ASP A 102 -13.11 15.46 0.43
CA ASP A 102 -13.96 14.29 0.34
C ASP A 102 -13.61 13.49 -0.93
N ILE A 103 -13.53 12.16 -0.81
CA ILE A 103 -13.38 11.22 -1.93
C ILE A 103 -14.49 10.18 -1.88
N VAL A 104 -14.87 9.69 -3.05
CA VAL A 104 -15.90 8.66 -3.25
C VAL A 104 -15.30 7.35 -3.77
N ALA A 105 -16.08 6.27 -3.75
CA ALA A 105 -15.62 4.96 -4.22
C ALA A 105 -15.07 5.02 -5.65
N GLY A 106 -13.93 4.38 -5.88
CA GLY A 106 -13.19 4.43 -7.14
C GLY A 106 -12.19 5.59 -7.24
N GLU A 107 -12.17 6.47 -6.26
CA GLU A 107 -11.20 7.57 -6.21
C GLU A 107 -10.00 7.27 -5.32
N GLN A 108 -8.92 7.96 -5.63
CA GLN A 108 -7.66 7.91 -4.89
C GLN A 108 -7.18 9.32 -4.58
N ALA A 109 -6.94 9.59 -3.30
CA ALA A 109 -6.25 10.79 -2.85
C ALA A 109 -4.76 10.52 -2.72
N VAL A 110 -3.94 11.40 -3.32
CA VAL A 110 -2.47 11.36 -3.25
C VAL A 110 -1.98 12.63 -2.59
N TYR A 111 -1.41 12.49 -1.41
CA TYR A 111 -0.83 13.60 -0.65
C TYR A 111 0.67 13.66 -0.86
N SER A 112 1.14 14.78 -1.37
CA SER A 112 2.55 15.08 -1.54
C SER A 112 3.10 15.79 -0.30
N LYS A 113 4.07 15.17 0.36
CA LYS A 113 4.74 15.73 1.56
C LYS A 113 5.61 16.94 1.23
N ASN A 114 6.02 17.10 -0.04
CA ASN A 114 6.93 18.15 -0.46
C ASN A 114 6.25 19.53 -0.52
N ASP A 115 4.98 19.56 -0.92
CA ASP A 115 4.22 20.80 -1.11
C ASP A 115 2.90 20.84 -0.30
N GLY A 116 2.60 19.79 0.46
CA GLY A 116 1.40 19.68 1.30
C GLY A 116 0.10 19.56 0.50
N LYS A 117 0.16 19.26 -0.79
CA LYS A 117 -1.03 19.20 -1.65
C LYS A 117 -1.60 17.80 -1.73
N THR A 118 -2.93 17.72 -1.72
CA THR A 118 -3.68 16.50 -2.03
C THR A 118 -4.28 16.62 -3.42
N THR A 119 -4.04 15.62 -4.26
CA THR A 119 -4.70 15.50 -5.58
C THR A 119 -5.62 14.28 -5.55
N VAL A 120 -6.79 14.39 -6.19
CA VAL A 120 -7.76 13.29 -6.30
C VAL A 120 -7.86 12.86 -7.75
N ARG A 121 -7.92 11.55 -7.98
CA ARG A 121 -8.06 10.96 -9.31
C ARG A 121 -8.91 9.69 -9.27
N GLN A 122 -9.57 9.37 -10.38
CA GLN A 122 -10.20 8.08 -10.59
C GLN A 122 -9.13 7.01 -10.86
N VAL A 123 -9.32 5.81 -10.29
CA VAL A 123 -8.39 4.69 -10.46
C VAL A 123 -9.13 3.36 -10.59
N GLU A 124 -8.43 2.38 -11.18
CA GLU A 124 -8.82 0.97 -11.10
C GLU A 124 -8.41 0.44 -9.71
N VAL A 125 -9.37 0.33 -8.82
CA VAL A 125 -9.16 0.02 -7.39
C VAL A 125 -8.42 -1.30 -7.18
N GLU A 126 -8.70 -2.32 -7.99
CA GLU A 126 -8.16 -3.67 -7.85
C GLU A 126 -6.64 -3.69 -7.65
N GLN A 127 -5.88 -2.93 -8.44
CA GLN A 127 -4.41 -2.92 -8.33
C GLN A 127 -3.85 -2.43 -7.00
N TYR A 128 -4.67 -1.70 -6.23
CA TYR A 128 -4.26 -1.15 -4.93
C TYR A 128 -4.73 -2.01 -3.74
N VAL A 129 -5.69 -2.90 -3.96
CA VAL A 129 -6.31 -3.66 -2.87
C VAL A 129 -6.17 -5.18 -2.99
N ALA A 130 -5.87 -5.71 -4.17
CA ALA A 130 -5.77 -7.16 -4.41
C ALA A 130 -4.73 -7.86 -3.52
N TRP A 131 -3.77 -7.13 -2.97
CA TRP A 131 -2.75 -7.69 -2.07
C TRP A 131 -3.36 -8.32 -0.82
N GLN A 132 -4.43 -7.74 -0.26
CA GLN A 132 -5.11 -8.29 0.93
C GLN A 132 -5.89 -9.59 0.61
N GLU A 133 -6.14 -9.85 -0.68
CA GLU A 133 -6.73 -11.09 -1.19
C GLU A 133 -5.67 -12.10 -1.69
N GLY A 134 -4.39 -11.83 -1.42
CA GLY A 134 -3.29 -12.71 -1.78
C GLY A 134 -2.86 -12.63 -3.25
N THR A 135 -3.10 -11.50 -3.92
CA THR A 135 -2.75 -11.30 -5.34
C THR A 135 -1.97 -10.02 -5.54
N PHE A 136 -0.94 -10.07 -6.37
CA PHE A 136 -0.30 -8.88 -6.92
C PHE A 136 -0.93 -8.55 -8.28
N VAL A 137 -1.33 -7.29 -8.45
CA VAL A 137 -1.86 -6.76 -9.71
C VAL A 137 -1.11 -5.49 -10.05
N PHE A 138 -0.38 -5.51 -11.16
CA PHE A 138 0.30 -4.35 -11.73
C PHE A 138 -0.32 -4.01 -13.07
N ARG A 139 -0.68 -2.75 -13.28
CA ARG A 139 -1.28 -2.27 -14.54
C ARG A 139 -0.47 -1.08 -15.03
N ASN A 140 0.32 -1.28 -16.06
CA ASN A 140 1.17 -0.23 -16.63
C ASN A 140 2.01 0.48 -15.53
N GLU A 141 2.54 -0.30 -14.57
CA GLU A 141 3.26 0.21 -13.42
C GLU A 141 4.75 0.36 -13.71
N ARG A 142 5.38 1.40 -13.18
CA ARG A 142 6.83 1.58 -13.27
C ARG A 142 7.55 0.42 -12.60
N LEU A 143 8.58 -0.11 -13.27
CA LEU A 143 9.35 -1.24 -12.76
C LEU A 143 9.96 -0.94 -11.39
N GLU A 144 10.37 0.30 -11.14
CA GLU A 144 10.83 0.73 -9.82
C GLU A 144 9.80 0.46 -8.72
N ASN A 145 8.53 0.79 -8.93
CA ASN A 145 7.46 0.59 -7.95
C ASN A 145 7.12 -0.90 -7.77
N VAL A 146 7.14 -1.65 -8.88
CA VAL A 146 6.97 -3.10 -8.84
C VAL A 146 8.06 -3.73 -7.99
N MET A 147 9.33 -3.39 -8.23
CA MET A 147 10.46 -3.94 -7.47
C MET A 147 10.42 -3.54 -6.00
N LYS A 148 10.01 -2.33 -5.67
CA LYS A 148 9.80 -1.89 -4.28
C LYS A 148 8.74 -2.74 -3.56
N THR A 149 7.65 -3.06 -4.24
CA THR A 149 6.58 -3.91 -3.69
C THR A 149 7.07 -5.35 -3.49
N LEU A 150 7.70 -5.93 -4.50
CA LEU A 150 8.23 -7.28 -4.43
C LEU A 150 9.37 -7.40 -3.41
N GLY A 151 10.25 -6.40 -3.35
CA GLY A 151 11.34 -6.36 -2.38
C GLY A 151 10.86 -6.39 -0.92
N ARG A 152 9.79 -5.66 -0.61
CA ARG A 152 9.18 -5.70 0.74
C ARG A 152 8.59 -7.08 1.06
N TRP A 153 7.87 -7.67 0.11
CA TRP A 153 7.18 -8.94 0.32
C TRP A 153 8.14 -10.13 0.38
N TYR A 154 9.05 -10.24 -0.59
CA TYR A 154 10.00 -11.37 -0.63
C TYR A 154 11.24 -11.16 0.23
N GLY A 155 11.42 -10.00 0.84
CA GLY A 155 12.60 -9.70 1.65
C GLY A 155 13.90 -9.63 0.83
N VAL A 156 13.80 -9.28 -0.46
CA VAL A 156 14.94 -9.16 -1.38
C VAL A 156 15.33 -7.71 -1.60
N GLU A 157 16.62 -7.49 -1.82
CA GLU A 157 17.15 -6.20 -2.25
C GLU A 157 17.19 -6.14 -3.77
N PHE A 158 17.13 -4.94 -4.31
CA PHE A 158 17.28 -4.72 -5.75
C PHE A 158 18.01 -3.42 -6.03
N HIS A 159 18.79 -3.42 -7.13
CA HIS A 159 19.55 -2.27 -7.59
C HIS A 159 19.33 -2.07 -9.08
N PHE A 160 18.98 -0.86 -9.47
CA PHE A 160 18.96 -0.47 -10.87
C PHE A 160 20.37 0.00 -11.28
N ILE A 161 20.93 -0.64 -12.29
CA ILE A 161 22.23 -0.29 -12.85
C ILE A 161 22.15 1.02 -13.65
N ASP A 162 20.99 1.25 -14.28
CA ASP A 162 20.70 2.48 -15.00
C ASP A 162 19.32 3.03 -14.68
N GLU A 163 19.19 4.37 -14.72
CA GLU A 163 17.97 5.06 -14.34
C GLU A 163 16.79 4.79 -15.29
N ARG A 164 17.08 4.50 -16.57
CA ARG A 164 16.02 4.27 -17.58
C ARG A 164 15.25 2.99 -17.32
N ALA A 165 15.91 1.97 -16.77
CA ALA A 165 15.26 0.73 -16.39
C ALA A 165 14.14 0.95 -15.34
N LYS A 166 14.23 1.98 -14.49
CA LYS A 166 13.19 2.33 -13.51
C LYS A 166 11.88 2.75 -14.16
N GLU A 167 11.95 3.38 -15.33
CA GLU A 167 10.80 3.96 -16.03
C GLU A 167 10.06 2.93 -16.91
N ILE A 168 10.64 1.77 -17.14
CA ILE A 168 9.99 0.69 -17.88
C ILE A 168 8.68 0.34 -17.19
N ARG A 169 7.63 0.19 -17.98
CA ARG A 169 6.31 -0.11 -17.49
C ARG A 169 5.92 -1.53 -17.79
N ILE A 170 5.40 -2.21 -16.77
CA ILE A 170 4.95 -3.58 -16.89
C ILE A 170 3.52 -3.76 -16.38
N GLY A 171 2.85 -4.77 -16.93
CA GLY A 171 1.59 -5.28 -16.43
C GLY A 171 1.74 -6.74 -16.05
N ALA A 172 1.25 -7.14 -14.88
CA ALA A 172 1.35 -8.50 -14.40
C ALA A 172 0.29 -8.82 -13.36
N ARG A 173 -0.11 -10.09 -13.26
CA ARG A 173 -0.97 -10.63 -12.21
C ARG A 173 -0.42 -11.98 -11.77
N PHE A 174 -0.19 -12.17 -10.47
CA PHE A 174 0.30 -13.44 -9.91
C PHE A 174 -0.04 -13.55 -8.43
N GLY A 175 -0.02 -14.79 -7.94
CA GLY A 175 -0.27 -15.10 -6.53
C GLY A 175 0.82 -14.51 -5.63
N ARG A 176 0.42 -13.90 -4.54
CA ARG A 176 1.32 -13.27 -3.58
C ARG A 176 2.16 -14.30 -2.83
N TYR A 177 1.62 -15.51 -2.66
CA TYR A 177 2.28 -16.62 -1.96
C TYR A 177 3.08 -17.54 -2.89
N ASP A 178 3.11 -17.23 -4.18
CA ASP A 178 3.94 -17.94 -5.15
C ASP A 178 5.43 -17.61 -4.95
N ASP A 179 6.31 -18.47 -5.47
CA ASP A 179 7.74 -18.20 -5.48
C ASP A 179 8.07 -16.96 -6.32
N MET A 180 9.13 -16.26 -5.94
CA MET A 180 9.58 -15.07 -6.68
C MET A 180 10.17 -15.40 -8.05
N GLN A 181 10.76 -16.59 -8.24
CA GLN A 181 11.48 -16.93 -9.47
C GLN A 181 10.62 -16.83 -10.74
N PRO A 182 9.37 -17.33 -10.80
CA PRO A 182 8.50 -17.13 -11.96
C PRO A 182 8.26 -15.66 -12.31
N ILE A 183 8.25 -14.80 -11.31
CA ILE A 183 8.06 -13.35 -11.52
C ILE A 183 9.31 -12.74 -12.15
N VAL A 184 10.48 -13.08 -11.65
CA VAL A 184 11.77 -12.65 -12.21
C VAL A 184 11.89 -13.14 -13.67
N ASP A 185 11.51 -14.39 -13.94
CA ASP A 185 11.53 -14.95 -15.28
C ASP A 185 10.55 -14.26 -16.22
N MET A 186 9.38 -13.87 -15.72
CA MET A 186 8.40 -13.08 -16.48
C MET A 186 8.97 -11.70 -16.83
N ILE A 187 9.61 -11.01 -15.88
CA ILE A 187 10.25 -9.72 -16.12
C ILE A 187 11.35 -9.85 -17.18
N LYS A 188 12.19 -10.88 -17.10
CA LYS A 188 13.22 -11.17 -18.13
C LYS A 188 12.60 -11.43 -19.50
N LYS A 189 11.49 -12.17 -19.56
CA LYS A 189 10.78 -12.49 -20.81
C LYS A 189 10.17 -11.29 -21.52
N THR A 190 9.98 -10.16 -20.84
CA THR A 190 9.58 -8.90 -21.51
C THR A 190 10.60 -8.44 -22.53
N ASN A 191 11.85 -8.92 -22.40
CA ASN A 191 12.99 -8.53 -23.23
C ASN A 191 13.35 -7.03 -23.16
N LEU A 192 12.85 -6.34 -22.17
CA LEU A 192 13.10 -4.90 -21.93
C LEU A 192 14.25 -4.69 -20.94
N VAL A 193 14.50 -5.69 -20.07
CA VAL A 193 15.55 -5.63 -19.04
C VAL A 193 16.36 -6.91 -18.98
N GLU A 194 17.58 -6.77 -18.49
CA GLU A 194 18.42 -7.87 -17.99
C GLU A 194 18.36 -7.88 -16.47
N VAL A 195 18.25 -9.05 -15.88
CA VAL A 195 18.24 -9.23 -14.42
C VAL A 195 19.32 -10.23 -14.04
N LEU A 196 20.31 -9.75 -13.30
CA LEU A 196 21.31 -10.60 -12.64
C LEU A 196 20.86 -10.82 -11.19
N GLN A 197 20.74 -12.07 -10.80
CA GLN A 197 20.34 -12.47 -9.45
C GLN A 197 21.53 -13.05 -8.69
N THR A 198 21.75 -12.53 -7.48
CA THR A 198 22.70 -13.08 -6.51
C THR A 198 21.96 -13.26 -5.20
N ASN A 199 22.13 -14.39 -4.52
CA ASN A 199 21.48 -14.72 -3.23
C ASN A 199 20.14 -13.99 -2.95
N ARG A 200 20.21 -12.80 -2.32
CA ARG A 200 19.03 -11.98 -1.96
C ARG A 200 19.00 -10.62 -2.65
N CYS A 201 19.76 -10.45 -3.71
CA CYS A 201 19.86 -9.18 -4.41
C CYS A 201 19.62 -9.37 -5.92
N LEU A 202 18.85 -8.47 -6.52
CA LEU A 202 18.59 -8.38 -7.95
C LEU A 202 19.24 -7.12 -8.51
N TYR A 203 20.01 -7.25 -9.57
CA TYR A 203 20.60 -6.15 -10.33
C TYR A 203 19.86 -6.06 -11.67
N ILE A 204 19.28 -4.89 -11.95
CA ILE A 204 18.38 -4.67 -13.07
C ILE A 204 18.97 -3.60 -13.97
N SER A 205 19.11 -3.90 -15.26
CA SER A 205 19.54 -2.96 -16.28
C SER A 205 18.61 -2.98 -17.48
N GLU A 206 18.54 -1.87 -18.22
CA GLU A 206 17.84 -1.85 -19.50
C GLU A 206 18.59 -2.75 -20.50
N LYS A 207 17.86 -3.56 -21.24
CA LYS A 207 18.44 -4.36 -22.31
C LYS A 207 18.73 -3.46 -23.53
N LYS A 208 19.96 -3.50 -24.00
CA LYS A 208 20.40 -2.77 -25.20
C LYS A 208 19.99 -3.47 -26.48
#